data_56726b552f2380f3859516cbb4cc691e
#
_entry.id   56726b552f2380f3859516cbb4cc691e
#
_cell.length_a   1.000
_cell.length_b   1.000
_cell.length_c   1.000
_cell.angle_alpha   90.00
_cell.angle_beta   90.00
_cell.angle_gamma   90.00
#
_symmetry.space_group_name_H-M   'P 1'
#
loop_
_entity.id
_entity.type
_entity.pdbx_description
1 polymer ?
#
loop_
_entity_poly.entity_id
_entity_poly.type
_entity_poly.pdbx_seq_one_letter_code
_entity_poly.pdbx_strand_id
1 'polypeptide(L)'
;TYLNNFLRDKSWEYHDYRNFPIKDLKKTVNYFIEKNYFVIRVGSLSEGKLNISNNRYFDYSNSDIKSDFMDCFLLSKCEMFFGGSSGICLLPASFRKPYFLINNCPLEGIFSIKRNYPAIFKRIKNLKTNKILSIKEMIDRDLCNTYTSEEYKIKNVINLNNSEQEIKEFAIEALNILECQKKNRDDVYE
;
A
#
# COMPACT_ATOMS: atom_id res chain seq x y z
N THR A 1 12.94 -19.82 -5.91
CA THR A 1 14.36 -20.23 -6.01
C THR A 1 15.22 -19.22 -6.77
N TYR A 2 14.86 -18.78 -7.98
CA TYR A 2 15.62 -17.77 -8.73
C TYR A 2 15.53 -16.39 -8.05
N LEU A 3 14.35 -15.97 -7.63
CA LEU A 3 14.13 -14.73 -6.88
C LEU A 3 14.90 -14.72 -5.54
N ASN A 4 14.93 -15.81 -4.79
CA ASN A 4 15.64 -15.87 -3.53
C ASN A 4 17.17 -15.70 -3.70
N ASN A 5 17.76 -16.21 -4.78
CA ASN A 5 19.17 -16.02 -5.06
C ASN A 5 19.46 -14.61 -5.59
N PHE A 6 18.56 -14.05 -6.41
CA PHE A 6 18.68 -12.69 -6.94
C PHE A 6 18.49 -11.61 -5.85
N LEU A 7 17.68 -11.88 -4.82
CA LEU A 7 17.39 -10.95 -3.74
C LEU A 7 18.42 -10.98 -2.60
N ARG A 8 19.19 -12.08 -2.45
CA ARG A 8 20.16 -12.23 -1.35
C ARG A 8 21.36 -11.28 -1.42
N ASP A 9 21.74 -10.83 -2.62
CA ASP A 9 22.96 -10.07 -2.86
C ASP A 9 22.74 -8.58 -3.11
N LYS A 10 21.49 -8.08 -3.00
CA LYS A 10 21.18 -6.66 -3.21
C LYS A 10 20.56 -6.04 -1.99
N SER A 11 21.21 -5.00 -1.46
CA SER A 11 20.57 -4.08 -0.52
C SER A 11 19.39 -3.38 -1.20
N TRP A 12 18.20 -3.49 -0.60
CA TRP A 12 17.00 -2.80 -1.08
C TRP A 12 16.80 -1.44 -0.39
N GLU A 13 17.78 -0.98 0.38
CA GLU A 13 17.74 0.27 1.15
C GLU A 13 17.45 1.50 0.29
N TYR A 14 17.84 1.46 -0.99
CA TYR A 14 17.52 2.55 -1.92
C TYR A 14 16.01 2.74 -2.12
N HIS A 15 15.18 1.75 -1.75
CA HIS A 15 13.73 1.80 -1.81
C HIS A 15 13.05 2.08 -0.45
N ASP A 16 13.80 2.33 0.62
CA ASP A 16 13.24 2.56 1.97
C ASP A 16 12.30 3.76 2.05
N TYR A 17 12.43 4.70 1.12
CA TYR A 17 11.50 5.82 1.01
C TYR A 17 10.03 5.38 0.86
N ARG A 18 9.76 4.15 0.39
CA ARG A 18 8.41 3.57 0.26
C ARG A 18 7.94 2.83 1.50
N ASN A 19 8.86 2.40 2.36
CA ASN A 19 8.55 1.58 3.52
C ASN A 19 7.73 2.37 4.56
N PHE A 20 6.91 1.63 5.30
CA PHE A 20 6.19 2.14 6.46
C PHE A 20 5.99 1.00 7.46
N PRO A 21 5.88 1.31 8.78
CA PRO A 21 5.73 0.30 9.81
C PRO A 21 4.40 -0.44 9.68
N ILE A 22 4.43 -1.77 9.68
CA ILE A 22 3.22 -2.59 9.59
C ILE A 22 2.22 -2.32 10.73
N LYS A 23 2.71 -1.92 11.90
CA LYS A 23 1.88 -1.55 13.06
C LYS A 23 0.86 -0.46 12.75
N ASP A 24 1.17 0.43 11.79
CA ASP A 24 0.30 1.55 11.41
C ASP A 24 -1.00 1.05 10.70
N LEU A 25 -1.05 -0.24 10.31
CA LEU A 25 -2.24 -0.89 9.77
C LEU A 25 -3.15 -1.51 10.83
N LYS A 26 -2.77 -1.54 12.11
CA LYS A 26 -3.51 -2.30 13.12
C LYS A 26 -4.96 -1.83 13.26
N LYS A 27 -5.21 -0.53 13.32
CA LYS A 27 -6.58 0.01 13.41
C LYS A 27 -7.41 -0.31 12.17
N THR A 28 -6.80 -0.24 11.01
CA THR A 28 -7.44 -0.54 9.73
C THR A 28 -7.81 -2.02 9.61
N VAL A 29 -6.92 -2.92 10.00
CA VAL A 29 -7.21 -4.36 10.00
C VAL A 29 -8.36 -4.68 10.95
N ASN A 30 -8.35 -4.13 12.17
CA ASN A 30 -9.46 -4.30 13.10
C ASN A 30 -10.78 -3.76 12.53
N TYR A 31 -10.75 -2.60 11.87
CA TYR A 31 -11.93 -2.03 11.22
C TYR A 31 -12.48 -2.95 10.12
N PHE A 32 -11.64 -3.53 9.27
CA PHE A 32 -12.10 -4.50 8.26
C PHE A 32 -12.70 -5.76 8.90
N ILE A 33 -12.12 -6.25 9.99
CA ILE A 33 -12.66 -7.39 10.76
C ILE A 33 -14.04 -7.06 11.35
N GLU A 34 -14.20 -5.87 11.93
CA GLU A 34 -15.48 -5.35 12.45
C GLU A 34 -16.56 -5.25 11.35
N LYS A 35 -16.13 -4.99 10.11
CA LYS A 35 -16.98 -4.99 8.91
C LYS A 35 -17.18 -6.38 8.29
N ASN A 36 -16.84 -7.45 9.04
CA ASN A 36 -16.97 -8.85 8.63
C ASN A 36 -16.06 -9.31 7.47
N TYR A 37 -15.01 -8.56 7.14
CA TYR A 37 -14.02 -9.00 6.17
C TYR A 37 -13.05 -10.01 6.78
N PHE A 38 -12.61 -10.97 5.96
CA PHE A 38 -11.47 -11.81 6.25
C PHE A 38 -10.21 -11.12 5.72
N VAL A 39 -9.27 -10.81 6.59
CA VAL A 39 -8.09 -10.01 6.26
C VAL A 39 -6.87 -10.93 6.17
N ILE A 40 -6.24 -10.95 5.00
CA ILE A 40 -5.02 -11.71 4.75
C ILE A 40 -3.86 -10.73 4.54
N ARG A 41 -2.84 -10.81 5.39
CA ARG A 41 -1.62 -10.05 5.19
C ARG A 41 -0.73 -10.75 4.17
N VAL A 42 -0.42 -10.06 3.08
CA VAL A 42 0.51 -10.51 2.03
C VAL A 42 1.78 -9.65 2.01
N GLY A 43 2.80 -10.10 1.34
CA GLY A 43 4.09 -9.40 1.18
C GLY A 43 5.28 -10.31 1.44
N SER A 44 6.48 -9.93 0.99
CA SER A 44 7.67 -10.79 1.06
C SER A 44 8.77 -10.30 1.99
N LEU A 45 8.87 -9.00 2.20
CA LEU A 45 9.93 -8.36 3.00
C LEU A 45 9.33 -7.55 4.17
N SER A 46 8.25 -8.06 4.77
CA SER A 46 7.57 -7.33 5.82
C SER A 46 8.17 -7.64 7.19
N GLU A 47 8.75 -6.65 7.82
CA GLU A 47 9.20 -6.74 9.19
C GLU A 47 8.03 -6.70 10.19
N GLY A 48 8.14 -7.48 11.25
CA GLY A 48 7.22 -7.48 12.38
C GLY A 48 5.89 -8.21 12.14
N LYS A 49 5.10 -8.31 13.21
CA LYS A 49 3.77 -8.92 13.24
C LYS A 49 2.77 -7.93 13.81
N LEU A 50 1.51 -8.00 13.36
CA LEU A 50 0.44 -7.15 13.91
C LEU A 50 -0.07 -7.62 15.27
N ASN A 51 0.22 -8.86 15.66
CA ASN A 51 -0.25 -9.46 16.91
C ASN A 51 -1.77 -9.29 17.10
N ILE A 52 -2.53 -9.68 16.07
CA ILE A 52 -4.00 -9.69 16.08
C ILE A 52 -4.44 -11.13 16.30
N SER A 53 -5.13 -11.36 17.44
CA SER A 53 -5.75 -12.66 17.75
C SER A 53 -7.22 -12.62 17.35
N ASN A 54 -7.51 -12.93 16.11
CA ASN A 54 -8.86 -13.00 15.57
C ASN A 54 -8.92 -14.02 14.43
N ASN A 55 -9.97 -14.84 14.38
CA ASN A 55 -10.13 -15.89 13.34
C ASN A 55 -10.38 -15.34 11.93
N ARG A 56 -10.64 -14.04 11.79
CA ARG A 56 -10.77 -13.33 10.51
C ARG A 56 -9.47 -12.63 10.08
N TYR A 57 -8.35 -12.85 10.79
CA TYR A 57 -7.05 -12.35 10.40
C TYR A 57 -6.07 -13.49 10.18
N PHE A 58 -5.38 -13.48 9.05
CA PHE A 58 -4.33 -14.43 8.74
C PHE A 58 -3.05 -13.73 8.26
N ASP A 59 -1.96 -13.93 8.98
CA ASP A 59 -0.63 -13.43 8.61
C ASP A 59 0.05 -14.42 7.65
N TYR A 60 -0.43 -14.44 6.40
CA TYR A 60 0.11 -15.30 5.35
C TYR A 60 1.58 -14.98 5.03
N SER A 61 1.96 -13.70 5.14
CA SER A 61 3.33 -13.26 4.84
C SER A 61 4.39 -13.92 5.73
N ASN A 62 4.01 -14.39 6.93
CA ASN A 62 4.86 -15.10 7.88
C ASN A 62 4.48 -16.58 8.05
N SER A 63 3.75 -17.16 7.11
CA SER A 63 3.28 -18.54 7.20
C SER A 63 4.13 -19.50 6.35
N ASP A 64 4.12 -20.79 6.71
CA ASP A 64 4.84 -21.85 6.01
C ASP A 64 4.23 -22.19 4.65
N ILE A 65 2.98 -21.79 4.39
CA ILE A 65 2.29 -22.01 3.10
C ILE A 65 2.58 -20.94 2.06
N LYS A 66 3.47 -20.00 2.37
CA LYS A 66 3.83 -18.90 1.46
C LYS A 66 4.55 -19.44 0.22
N SER A 67 4.06 -19.04 -0.96
CA SER A 67 4.66 -19.35 -2.26
C SER A 67 4.23 -18.33 -3.31
N ASP A 68 4.99 -18.23 -4.41
CA ASP A 68 4.68 -17.32 -5.52
C ASP A 68 3.30 -17.64 -6.13
N PHE A 69 2.94 -18.92 -6.22
CA PHE A 69 1.62 -19.34 -6.67
C PHE A 69 0.51 -18.85 -5.74
N MET A 70 0.69 -19.00 -4.42
CA MET A 70 -0.31 -18.56 -3.44
C MET A 70 -0.42 -17.03 -3.39
N ASP A 71 0.67 -16.29 -3.59
CA ASP A 71 0.61 -14.83 -3.73
C ASP A 71 -0.30 -14.44 -4.91
N CYS A 72 -0.09 -15.05 -6.08
CA CYS A 72 -0.93 -14.83 -7.26
C CYS A 72 -2.38 -15.28 -7.01
N PHE A 73 -2.58 -16.45 -6.42
CA PHE A 73 -3.91 -17.01 -6.15
C PHE A 73 -4.71 -16.10 -5.21
N LEU A 74 -4.16 -15.74 -4.06
CA LEU A 74 -4.84 -14.89 -3.07
C LEU A 74 -5.21 -13.53 -3.67
N LEU A 75 -4.30 -12.89 -4.41
CA LEU A 75 -4.55 -11.59 -5.02
C LEU A 75 -5.50 -11.68 -6.23
N SER A 76 -5.57 -12.82 -6.91
CA SER A 76 -6.58 -13.05 -7.96
C SER A 76 -7.99 -13.25 -7.40
N LYS A 77 -8.11 -13.71 -6.16
CA LYS A 77 -9.40 -14.03 -5.50
C LYS A 77 -9.83 -12.97 -4.48
N CYS A 78 -8.95 -12.05 -4.09
CA CYS A 78 -9.31 -11.01 -3.13
C CYS A 78 -10.48 -10.16 -3.62
N GLU A 79 -11.26 -9.66 -2.71
CA GLU A 79 -12.30 -8.67 -2.99
C GLU A 79 -11.68 -7.30 -3.29
N MET A 80 -10.65 -6.93 -2.53
CA MET A 80 -9.82 -5.76 -2.75
C MET A 80 -8.40 -6.00 -2.22
N PHE A 81 -7.47 -5.22 -2.71
CA PHE A 81 -6.15 -5.01 -2.12
C PHE A 81 -6.09 -3.65 -1.44
N PHE A 82 -5.53 -3.60 -0.23
CA PHE A 82 -5.31 -2.38 0.52
C PHE A 82 -3.89 -2.39 1.09
N GLY A 83 -3.02 -1.49 0.65
CA GLY A 83 -1.62 -1.52 1.07
C GLY A 83 -0.72 -0.50 0.39
N GLY A 84 0.58 -0.60 0.62
CA GLY A 84 1.58 0.29 0.02
C GLY A 84 1.87 0.01 -1.45
N SER A 85 2.47 1.00 -2.12
CA SER A 85 2.96 0.87 -3.49
C SER A 85 4.24 0.03 -3.53
N SER A 86 4.10 -1.26 -3.77
CA SER A 86 5.20 -2.21 -3.95
C SER A 86 4.90 -3.13 -5.13
N GLY A 87 5.87 -3.98 -5.52
CA GLY A 87 5.66 -4.88 -6.66
C GLY A 87 4.40 -5.74 -6.55
N ILE A 88 4.00 -6.14 -5.34
CA ILE A 88 2.83 -6.98 -5.12
C ILE A 88 1.50 -6.27 -5.45
N CYS A 89 1.42 -4.93 -5.38
CA CYS A 89 0.19 -4.20 -5.71
C CYS A 89 -0.17 -4.27 -7.21
N LEU A 90 0.78 -4.66 -8.07
CA LEU A 90 0.53 -4.83 -9.50
C LEU A 90 -0.28 -6.10 -9.79
N LEU A 91 -0.22 -7.11 -8.94
CA LEU A 91 -0.98 -8.36 -9.14
C LEU A 91 -2.50 -8.14 -9.08
N PRO A 92 -3.09 -7.52 -8.04
CA PRO A 92 -4.51 -7.23 -8.03
C PRO A 92 -4.92 -6.32 -9.21
N ALA A 93 -4.10 -5.36 -9.59
CA ALA A 93 -4.34 -4.52 -10.76
C ALA A 93 -4.41 -5.35 -12.06
N SER A 94 -3.49 -6.31 -12.25
CA SER A 94 -3.48 -7.22 -13.39
C SER A 94 -4.70 -8.14 -13.43
N PHE A 95 -5.22 -8.55 -12.28
CA PHE A 95 -6.44 -9.33 -12.12
C PHE A 95 -7.72 -8.46 -12.10
N ARG A 96 -7.60 -7.15 -12.39
CA ARG A 96 -8.71 -6.18 -12.38
C ARG A 96 -9.45 -6.09 -11.05
N LYS A 97 -8.77 -6.41 -9.94
CA LYS A 97 -9.31 -6.26 -8.60
C LYS A 97 -9.25 -4.82 -8.15
N PRO A 98 -10.18 -4.37 -7.31
CA PRO A 98 -10.06 -3.10 -6.59
C PRO A 98 -8.77 -3.05 -5.78
N TYR A 99 -8.03 -1.94 -5.87
CA TYR A 99 -6.83 -1.73 -5.07
C TYR A 99 -6.71 -0.29 -4.62
N PHE A 100 -6.41 -0.13 -3.35
CA PHE A 100 -6.31 1.16 -2.66
C PHE A 100 -4.91 1.29 -2.10
N LEU A 101 -4.21 2.35 -2.47
CA LEU A 101 -2.81 2.53 -2.10
C LEU A 101 -2.67 3.56 -0.99
N ILE A 102 -1.94 3.18 0.06
CA ILE A 102 -1.55 4.05 1.17
C ILE A 102 -0.05 4.34 1.10
N ASN A 103 0.36 5.42 1.74
CA ASN A 103 1.77 5.81 1.74
C ASN A 103 2.38 5.81 0.32
N ASN A 104 1.58 6.14 -0.69
CA ASN A 104 2.03 6.10 -2.08
C ASN A 104 3.14 7.12 -2.31
N CYS A 105 4.23 6.68 -2.97
CA CYS A 105 5.41 7.48 -3.23
C CYS A 105 6.27 6.77 -4.30
N PRO A 106 6.83 7.50 -5.29
CA PRO A 106 6.70 8.93 -5.55
C PRO A 106 5.32 9.32 -6.14
N LEU A 107 5.07 10.63 -6.28
CA LEU A 107 3.79 11.13 -6.78
C LEU A 107 3.52 10.68 -8.23
N GLU A 108 4.55 10.61 -9.08
CA GLU A 108 4.45 10.15 -10.47
C GLU A 108 4.11 8.65 -10.57
N GLY A 109 4.38 7.86 -9.53
CA GLY A 109 4.07 6.43 -9.47
C GLY A 109 2.57 6.07 -9.48
N ILE A 110 1.70 7.01 -9.89
CA ILE A 110 0.24 6.86 -9.95
C ILE A 110 -0.24 6.12 -11.22
N PHE A 111 0.64 5.76 -12.14
CA PHE A 111 0.23 5.20 -13.45
C PHE A 111 -0.60 3.91 -13.37
N SER A 112 -0.69 3.29 -12.22
CA SER A 112 -1.54 2.12 -12.01
C SER A 112 -2.91 2.43 -11.41
N ILE A 113 -3.21 3.70 -11.11
CA ILE A 113 -4.51 4.07 -10.55
C ILE A 113 -5.55 4.10 -11.66
N LYS A 114 -6.34 3.03 -11.75
CA LYS A 114 -7.57 3.04 -12.55
C LYS A 114 -8.54 4.07 -11.98
N ARG A 115 -9.37 4.64 -12.86
CA ARG A 115 -10.31 5.76 -12.65
C ARG A 115 -11.11 5.76 -11.34
N ASN A 116 -11.19 4.65 -10.60
CA ASN A 116 -12.13 4.52 -9.48
C ASN A 116 -11.47 4.04 -8.17
N TYR A 117 -10.14 3.96 -8.12
CA TYR A 117 -9.45 3.50 -6.90
C TYR A 117 -8.42 4.54 -6.47
N PRO A 118 -8.77 5.37 -5.49
CA PRO A 118 -7.90 6.44 -5.01
C PRO A 118 -6.69 5.91 -4.26
N ALA A 119 -5.70 6.80 -4.04
CA ALA A 119 -4.54 6.56 -3.22
C ALA A 119 -4.29 7.76 -2.30
N ILE A 120 -3.75 7.50 -1.12
CA ILE A 120 -3.20 8.56 -0.26
C ILE A 120 -1.67 8.52 -0.30
N PHE A 121 -1.08 9.71 -0.39
CA PHE A 121 0.35 9.89 -0.60
C PHE A 121 1.08 10.17 0.69
N LYS A 122 2.36 9.79 0.75
CA LYS A 122 3.26 10.32 1.75
C LYS A 122 3.38 11.83 1.60
N ARG A 123 3.46 12.54 2.71
CA ARG A 123 3.77 13.97 2.71
C ARG A 123 5.27 14.15 2.66
N ILE A 124 5.74 15.11 1.88
CA ILE A 124 7.17 15.44 1.79
C ILE A 124 7.43 16.67 2.65
N LYS A 125 8.40 16.54 3.56
CA LYS A 125 8.84 17.61 4.47
C LYS A 125 10.21 18.12 4.07
N ASN A 126 10.35 19.42 3.91
CA ASN A 126 11.62 20.08 3.70
C ASN A 126 12.41 20.13 5.02
N LEU A 127 13.60 19.56 5.05
CA LEU A 127 14.42 19.49 6.26
C LEU A 127 15.03 20.83 6.67
N LYS A 128 15.25 21.76 5.70
CA LYS A 128 15.80 23.09 6.01
C LYS A 128 14.77 24.02 6.62
N THR A 129 13.54 24.01 6.11
CA THR A 129 12.46 24.90 6.56
C THR A 129 11.53 24.27 7.57
N ASN A 130 11.64 22.96 7.77
CA ASN A 130 10.78 22.14 8.62
C ASN A 130 9.29 22.14 8.20
N LYS A 131 8.97 22.56 6.97
CA LYS A 131 7.61 22.67 6.44
C LYS A 131 7.27 21.48 5.54
N ILE A 132 5.99 21.08 5.54
CA ILE A 132 5.44 20.16 4.56
C ILE A 132 5.29 20.90 3.24
N LEU A 133 5.75 20.29 2.16
CA LEU A 133 5.66 20.87 0.82
C LEU A 133 4.26 20.66 0.24
N SER A 134 3.75 21.69 -0.42
CA SER A 134 2.58 21.59 -1.29
C SER A 134 2.92 20.81 -2.57
N ILE A 135 1.90 20.33 -3.29
CA ILE A 135 2.09 19.65 -4.58
C ILE A 135 2.83 20.56 -5.57
N LYS A 136 2.50 21.85 -5.59
CA LYS A 136 3.18 22.84 -6.44
C LYS A 136 4.67 22.91 -6.13
N GLU A 137 5.05 23.04 -4.86
CA GLU A 137 6.46 23.06 -4.43
C GLU A 137 7.17 21.73 -4.76
N MET A 138 6.47 20.61 -4.73
CA MET A 138 7.03 19.31 -5.14
C MET A 138 7.32 19.28 -6.64
N ILE A 139 6.44 19.82 -7.46
CA ILE A 139 6.63 19.93 -8.92
C ILE A 139 7.79 20.89 -9.22
N ASP A 140 7.79 22.08 -8.65
CA ASP A 140 8.81 23.11 -8.87
C ASP A 140 10.22 22.65 -8.46
N ARG A 141 10.32 21.69 -7.54
CA ARG A 141 11.57 21.09 -7.03
C ARG A 141 11.90 19.74 -7.65
N ASP A 142 11.17 19.29 -8.65
CA ASP A 142 11.37 18.01 -9.31
C ASP A 142 11.37 16.82 -8.29
N LEU A 143 10.39 16.81 -7.37
CA LEU A 143 10.26 15.77 -6.35
C LEU A 143 9.27 14.68 -6.73
N CYS A 144 8.47 14.91 -7.77
CA CYS A 144 7.38 13.98 -8.14
C CYS A 144 7.89 12.64 -8.68
N ASN A 145 9.10 12.63 -9.26
CA ASN A 145 9.77 11.47 -9.88
C ASN A 145 11.02 11.01 -9.14
N THR A 146 11.08 11.22 -7.82
CA THR A 146 12.21 10.83 -6.98
C THR A 146 12.07 9.36 -6.57
N TYR A 147 12.94 8.47 -7.06
CA TYR A 147 12.81 7.01 -6.93
C TYR A 147 13.81 6.34 -6.00
N THR A 148 14.70 7.09 -5.38
CA THR A 148 15.69 6.52 -4.46
C THR A 148 15.76 7.29 -3.14
N SER A 149 16.05 6.58 -2.05
CA SER A 149 16.25 7.17 -0.72
C SER A 149 17.39 8.20 -0.72
N GLU A 150 18.41 8.01 -1.57
CA GLU A 150 19.53 8.92 -1.70
C GLU A 150 19.12 10.24 -2.33
N GLU A 151 18.32 10.21 -3.42
CA GLU A 151 17.79 11.44 -4.05
C GLU A 151 17.00 12.29 -3.06
N TYR A 152 16.16 11.67 -2.20
CA TYR A 152 15.46 12.40 -1.14
C TYR A 152 16.42 13.09 -0.18
N LYS A 153 17.52 12.42 0.21
CA LYS A 153 18.56 13.00 1.06
C LYS A 153 19.27 14.17 0.37
N ILE A 154 19.69 13.99 -0.88
CA ILE A 154 20.35 15.05 -1.67
C ILE A 154 19.44 16.29 -1.81
N LYS A 155 18.14 16.08 -2.05
CA LYS A 155 17.14 17.15 -2.17
C LYS A 155 16.74 17.77 -0.82
N ASN A 156 17.34 17.33 0.31
CA ASN A 156 17.07 17.78 1.67
C ASN A 156 15.59 17.69 2.06
N VAL A 157 14.98 16.56 1.76
CA VAL A 157 13.58 16.27 2.10
C VAL A 157 13.44 14.88 2.71
N ILE A 158 12.34 14.68 3.44
CA ILE A 158 11.97 13.39 4.01
C ILE A 158 10.50 13.08 3.73
N ASN A 159 10.21 11.80 3.47
CA ASN A 159 8.86 11.29 3.34
C ASN A 159 8.26 11.00 4.71
N LEU A 160 7.10 11.56 4.98
CA LEU A 160 6.30 11.30 6.18
C LEU A 160 5.18 10.31 5.85
N ASN A 161 5.10 9.24 6.61
CA ASN A 161 4.04 8.26 6.48
C ASN A 161 2.66 8.87 6.81
N ASN A 162 1.62 8.31 6.20
CA ASN A 162 0.27 8.53 6.67
C ASN A 162 0.15 7.99 8.09
N SER A 163 -0.56 8.70 8.95
CA SER A 163 -0.84 8.25 10.30
C SER A 163 -1.81 7.06 10.29
N GLU A 164 -1.81 6.29 11.36
CA GLU A 164 -2.74 5.18 11.59
C GLU A 164 -4.22 5.61 11.43
N GLN A 165 -4.51 6.85 11.83
CA GLN A 165 -5.84 7.43 11.71
C GLN A 165 -6.20 7.77 10.25
N GLU A 166 -5.30 8.43 9.52
CA GLU A 166 -5.49 8.75 8.09
C GLU A 166 -5.67 7.46 7.28
N ILE A 167 -4.90 6.41 7.57
CA ILE A 167 -5.03 5.10 6.91
C ILE A 167 -6.40 4.47 7.20
N LYS A 168 -6.89 4.55 8.44
CA LYS A 168 -8.22 4.05 8.80
C LYS A 168 -9.34 4.84 8.12
N GLU A 169 -9.26 6.15 8.07
CA GLU A 169 -10.23 7.01 7.39
C GLU A 169 -10.29 6.69 5.89
N PHE A 170 -9.14 6.50 5.27
CA PHE A 170 -9.05 6.06 3.88
C PHE A 170 -9.63 4.65 3.67
N ALA A 171 -9.48 3.75 4.61
CA ALA A 171 -10.11 2.42 4.56
C ALA A 171 -11.64 2.48 4.61
N ILE A 172 -12.20 3.43 5.36
CA ILE A 172 -13.65 3.70 5.38
C ILE A 172 -14.11 4.17 3.99
N GLU A 173 -13.39 5.11 3.39
CA GLU A 173 -13.68 5.58 2.03
C GLU A 173 -13.58 4.44 1.00
N ALA A 174 -12.54 3.60 1.10
CA ALA A 174 -12.35 2.46 0.23
C ALA A 174 -13.54 1.49 0.27
N LEU A 175 -14.06 1.16 1.44
CA LEU A 175 -15.24 0.31 1.57
C LEU A 175 -16.50 0.97 0.99
N ASN A 176 -16.72 2.27 1.21
CA ASN A 176 -17.84 2.99 0.63
C ASN A 176 -17.80 2.96 -0.91
N ILE A 177 -16.62 3.12 -1.51
CA ILE A 177 -16.44 3.00 -2.97
C ILE A 177 -16.81 1.59 -3.46
N LEU A 178 -16.35 0.55 -2.76
CA LEU A 178 -16.67 -0.83 -3.11
C LEU A 178 -18.18 -1.13 -3.03
N GLU A 179 -18.83 -0.68 -1.98
CA GLU A 179 -20.27 -0.87 -1.78
C GLU A 179 -21.09 -0.16 -2.88
N CYS A 180 -20.73 1.08 -3.23
CA CYS A 180 -21.33 1.79 -4.34
C CYS A 180 -21.16 1.05 -5.68
N GLN A 181 -19.97 0.47 -5.92
CA GLN A 181 -19.71 -0.27 -7.15
C GLN A 181 -20.47 -1.60 -7.22
N LYS A 182 -20.73 -2.25 -6.10
CA LYS A 182 -21.56 -3.47 -6.04
C LYS A 182 -23.00 -3.15 -6.38
N LYS A 183 -23.60 -2.16 -5.74
CA LYS A 183 -24.97 -1.71 -6.02
C LYS A 183 -25.18 -1.38 -7.51
N ASN A 184 -24.29 -0.59 -8.11
CA ASN A 184 -24.38 -0.23 -9.52
C ASN A 184 -24.21 -1.43 -10.47
N ARG A 185 -23.65 -2.56 -10.02
CA ARG A 185 -23.57 -3.78 -10.83
C ARG A 185 -24.86 -4.58 -10.74
N ASP A 186 -25.45 -4.66 -9.58
CA ASP A 186 -26.71 -5.39 -9.36
C ASP A 186 -27.84 -4.70 -10.12
N ASP A 187 -27.90 -3.36 -10.14
CA ASP A 187 -28.88 -2.55 -10.89
C ASP A 187 -28.79 -2.70 -12.44
N VAL A 188 -27.67 -3.22 -12.97
CA VAL A 188 -27.49 -3.43 -14.43
C VAL A 188 -27.98 -4.82 -14.87
N TYR A 189 -28.19 -5.75 -13.94
CA TYR A 189 -28.60 -7.12 -14.21
C TYR A 189 -30.06 -7.43 -13.78
N GLU A 190 -30.79 -6.46 -13.22
CA GLU A 190 -32.24 -6.45 -13.04
C GLU A 190 -32.95 -5.78 -14.24
#